data_c9dd6e019f382438904b2236e5732c95
#
_entry.id   c9dd6e019f382438904b2236e5732c95
#
_cell.length_a   1.000
_cell.length_b   1.000
_cell.length_c   1.000
_cell.angle_alpha   90.00
_cell.angle_beta   90.00
_cell.angle_gamma   90.00
#
_symmetry.space_group_name_H-M   'P 1'
#
loop_
_entity.id
_entity.type
_entity.pdbx_description
1 polymer ?
#
loop_
_entity_poly.entity_id
_entity_poly.type
_entity_poly.pdbx_seq_one_letter_code
_entity_poly.pdbx_strand_id
1 'polypeptide(L)'
;SKMEMEFYIYLLKTHTKEEIELQPSFVLQEKFKDNTGKAQRESKYIADFKVENIVFDVKGVTTPIFRAKEKTFKLKYPDLQLKVVKKSPKWTGKEWIELQELKEMIRERNKKKKLLQKLQ
;
A
#
# COMPACT_ATOMS: atom_id res chain seq x y z
N SER A 1 -8.96 -9.78 -6.86
CA SER A 1 -10.10 -9.51 -5.99
C SER A 1 -11.00 -8.45 -6.59
N LYS A 2 -12.19 -8.34 -6.06
CA LYS A 2 -13.16 -7.34 -6.52
C LYS A 2 -12.64 -5.91 -6.29
N MET A 3 -12.03 -5.66 -5.14
CA MET A 3 -11.51 -4.34 -4.80
C MET A 3 -10.34 -3.94 -5.69
N GLU A 4 -9.47 -4.90 -6.04
CA GLU A 4 -8.38 -4.65 -6.99
C GLU A 4 -8.92 -4.28 -8.36
N MET A 5 -9.93 -5.00 -8.85
CA MET A 5 -10.57 -4.71 -10.14
C MET A 5 -11.18 -3.29 -10.13
N GLU A 6 -11.86 -2.93 -9.06
CA GLU A 6 -12.46 -1.60 -8.93
C GLU A 6 -11.39 -0.50 -8.92
N PHE A 7 -10.26 -0.73 -8.27
CA PHE A 7 -9.16 0.22 -8.27
C PHE A 7 -8.51 0.34 -9.66
N TYR A 8 -8.38 -0.77 -10.39
CA TYR A 8 -7.91 -0.73 -11.77
C TYR A 8 -8.80 0.16 -12.63
N ILE A 9 -10.11 0.00 -12.52
CA ILE A 9 -11.09 0.84 -13.24
C ILE A 9 -10.91 2.32 -12.84
N TYR A 10 -10.67 2.57 -11.57
CA TYR A 10 -10.40 3.92 -11.07
C TYR A 10 -9.13 4.52 -11.70
N LEU A 11 -8.06 3.75 -11.80
CA LEU A 11 -6.83 4.20 -12.46
C LEU A 11 -7.04 4.50 -13.94
N LEU A 12 -7.89 3.74 -14.62
CA LEU A 12 -8.20 3.94 -16.04
C LEU A 12 -8.93 5.25 -16.32
N LYS A 13 -9.46 5.93 -15.30
CA LYS A 13 -10.08 7.25 -15.48
C LYS A 13 -9.05 8.34 -15.85
N THR A 14 -7.81 8.16 -15.42
CA THR A 14 -6.75 9.17 -15.60
C THR A 14 -5.50 8.63 -16.27
N HIS A 15 -5.42 7.32 -16.50
CA HIS A 15 -4.27 6.68 -17.12
C HIS A 15 -4.72 5.72 -18.21
N THR A 16 -3.86 5.48 -19.20
CA THR A 16 -4.13 4.49 -20.22
C THR A 16 -3.76 3.10 -19.70
N LYS A 17 -4.28 2.06 -20.36
CA LYS A 17 -3.94 0.68 -20.03
C LYS A 17 -2.43 0.42 -20.11
N GLU A 18 -1.77 1.04 -21.09
CA GLU A 18 -0.33 0.87 -21.32
C GLU A 18 0.51 1.53 -20.22
N GLU A 19 -0.01 2.56 -19.58
CA GLU A 19 0.68 3.25 -18.47
C GLU A 19 0.62 2.49 -17.16
N ILE A 20 -0.28 1.49 -17.05
CA ILE A 20 -0.50 0.74 -15.81
C ILE A 20 0.17 -0.62 -15.91
N GLU A 21 1.23 -0.84 -15.12
CA GLU A 21 1.86 -2.15 -15.00
C GLU A 21 1.09 -2.99 -14.00
N LEU A 22 0.73 -4.22 -14.39
CA LEU A 22 -0.02 -5.14 -13.54
C LEU A 22 0.94 -6.04 -12.77
N GLN A 23 0.69 -6.21 -11.48
CA GLN A 23 1.44 -7.11 -10.59
C GLN A 23 2.95 -6.96 -10.70
N PRO A 24 3.48 -5.75 -10.50
CA PRO A 24 4.93 -5.55 -10.52
C PRO A 24 5.58 -6.34 -9.40
N SER A 25 6.72 -6.97 -9.72
CA SER A 25 7.46 -7.81 -8.78
C SER A 25 8.79 -7.15 -8.42
N PHE A 26 9.11 -7.13 -7.13
CA PHE A 26 10.31 -6.49 -6.60
C PHE A 26 11.08 -7.48 -5.74
N VAL A 27 12.36 -7.68 -6.03
CA VAL A 27 13.22 -8.51 -5.19
C VAL A 27 13.56 -7.73 -3.92
N LEU A 28 13.21 -8.29 -2.77
CA LEU A 28 13.52 -7.70 -1.46
C LEU A 28 14.84 -8.23 -0.92
N GLN A 29 15.14 -9.48 -1.21
CA GLN A 29 16.37 -10.13 -0.78
C GLN A 29 16.80 -11.16 -1.82
N GLU A 30 18.03 -11.06 -2.29
CA GLU A 30 18.58 -12.02 -3.25
C GLU A 30 18.77 -13.39 -2.59
N LYS A 31 18.78 -14.45 -3.40
CA LYS A 31 19.12 -15.79 -2.91
C LYS A 31 20.55 -15.78 -2.37
N PHE A 32 20.80 -16.57 -1.33
CA PHE A 32 22.11 -16.68 -0.71
C PHE A 32 22.28 -18.03 -0.03
N LYS A 33 23.51 -18.36 0.34
CA LYS A 33 23.80 -19.49 1.21
C LYS A 33 24.11 -18.96 2.61
N ASP A 34 23.49 -19.56 3.64
CA ASP A 34 23.74 -19.17 5.02
C ASP A 34 25.09 -19.73 5.49
N ASN A 35 25.46 -19.43 6.74
CA ASN A 35 26.73 -19.83 7.30
C ASN A 35 26.86 -21.36 7.54
N THR A 36 25.76 -22.11 7.37
CA THR A 36 25.78 -23.58 7.41
C THR A 36 25.89 -24.17 6.00
N GLY A 37 25.92 -23.34 4.95
CA GLY A 37 25.96 -23.78 3.57
C GLY A 37 24.58 -24.07 2.97
N LYS A 38 23.51 -23.84 3.73
CA LYS A 38 22.15 -24.07 3.26
C LYS A 38 21.71 -22.92 2.34
N ALA A 39 21.14 -23.29 1.18
CA ALA A 39 20.62 -22.31 0.24
C ALA A 39 19.33 -21.65 0.75
N GLN A 40 19.29 -20.33 0.71
CA GLN A 40 18.12 -19.52 1.04
C GLN A 40 17.58 -18.91 -0.24
N ARG A 41 16.26 -19.00 -0.42
CA ARG A 41 15.60 -18.48 -1.61
C ARG A 41 15.49 -16.96 -1.56
N GLU A 42 15.35 -16.32 -2.73
CA GLU A 42 15.08 -14.91 -2.79
C GLU A 42 13.70 -14.60 -2.20
N SER A 43 13.56 -13.41 -1.62
CA SER A 43 12.29 -12.89 -1.14
C SER A 43 11.82 -11.81 -2.09
N LYS A 44 10.54 -11.89 -2.50
CA LYS A 44 9.93 -10.93 -3.42
C LYS A 44 8.71 -10.28 -2.80
N TYR A 45 8.43 -9.06 -3.26
CA TYR A 45 7.18 -8.37 -3.02
C TYR A 45 6.47 -8.17 -4.36
N ILE A 46 5.23 -8.64 -4.43
CA ILE A 46 4.40 -8.45 -5.62
C ILE A 46 3.28 -7.50 -5.23
N ALA A 47 3.26 -6.32 -5.84
CA ALA A 47 2.21 -5.34 -5.64
C ALA A 47 1.10 -5.53 -6.67
N ASP A 48 0.05 -4.74 -6.60
CA ASP A 48 -1.08 -4.87 -7.51
C ASP A 48 -0.87 -4.07 -8.80
N PHE A 49 -0.41 -2.83 -8.69
CA PHE A 49 -0.26 -1.94 -9.85
C PHE A 49 0.95 -1.03 -9.70
N LYS A 50 1.48 -0.58 -10.83
CA LYS A 50 2.50 0.48 -10.86
C LYS A 50 2.17 1.44 -11.99
N VAL A 51 2.20 2.73 -11.69
CA VAL A 51 2.07 3.82 -12.65
C VAL A 51 3.24 4.77 -12.42
N GLU A 52 4.12 4.89 -13.39
CA GLU A 52 5.35 5.67 -13.28
C GLU A 52 6.16 5.25 -12.06
N ASN A 53 6.43 6.14 -11.11
CA ASN A 53 7.18 5.83 -9.89
C ASN A 53 6.29 5.53 -8.68
N ILE A 54 5.00 5.31 -8.90
CA ILE A 54 4.05 5.01 -7.83
C ILE A 54 3.63 3.54 -7.92
N VAL A 55 3.82 2.82 -6.82
CA VAL A 55 3.40 1.43 -6.66
C VAL A 55 2.16 1.39 -5.78
N PHE A 56 1.11 0.72 -6.24
CA PHE A 56 -0.14 0.62 -5.51
C PHE A 56 -0.38 -0.80 -5.02
N ASP A 57 -0.78 -0.91 -3.77
CA ASP A 57 -1.24 -2.16 -3.18
C ASP A 57 -2.63 -1.93 -2.58
N VAL A 58 -3.61 -2.71 -3.01
CA VAL A 58 -5.01 -2.56 -2.60
C VAL A 58 -5.28 -3.50 -1.45
N LYS A 59 -5.51 -2.97 -0.25
CA LYS A 59 -5.72 -3.78 0.96
C LYS A 59 -6.78 -3.16 1.87
N GLY A 60 -7.68 -4.01 2.37
CA GLY A 60 -8.61 -3.59 3.41
C GLY A 60 -7.94 -3.45 4.76
N VAL A 61 -7.00 -4.36 5.07
CA VAL A 61 -6.20 -4.37 6.30
C VAL A 61 -4.79 -4.83 5.96
N THR A 62 -3.81 -4.46 6.80
CA THR A 62 -2.45 -4.93 6.65
C THR A 62 -2.14 -6.06 7.66
N THR A 63 -1.21 -6.94 7.28
CA THR A 63 -0.71 -8.01 8.14
C THR A 63 0.71 -7.67 8.60
N PRO A 64 1.21 -8.32 9.69
CA PRO A 64 2.62 -8.14 10.09
C PRO A 64 3.59 -8.51 8.98
N ILE A 65 3.30 -9.57 8.21
CA ILE A 65 4.14 -9.99 7.09
C ILE A 65 4.18 -8.90 6.02
N PHE A 66 3.04 -8.34 5.66
CA PHE A 66 2.98 -7.25 4.68
C PHE A 66 3.77 -6.03 5.18
N ARG A 67 3.60 -5.64 6.45
CA ARG A 67 4.31 -4.48 7.00
C ARG A 67 5.83 -4.66 6.98
N ALA A 68 6.31 -5.88 7.22
CA ALA A 68 7.74 -6.17 7.12
C ALA A 68 8.24 -6.03 5.68
N LYS A 69 7.49 -6.54 4.71
CA LYS A 69 7.83 -6.40 3.28
C LYS A 69 7.78 -4.95 2.82
N GLU A 70 6.79 -4.20 3.27
CA GLU A 70 6.65 -2.78 2.97
C GLU A 70 7.88 -2.00 3.45
N LYS A 71 8.33 -2.27 4.67
CA LYS A 71 9.48 -1.60 5.25
C LYS A 71 10.76 -1.90 4.44
N THR A 72 10.98 -3.16 4.09
CA THR A 72 12.13 -3.56 3.29
C THR A 72 12.05 -2.95 1.88
N PHE A 73 10.86 -2.94 1.28
CA PHE A 73 10.65 -2.32 -0.02
C PHE A 73 11.05 -0.85 -0.01
N LYS A 74 10.60 -0.09 0.98
CA LYS A 74 10.92 1.34 1.10
C LYS A 74 12.41 1.60 1.25
N LEU A 75 13.11 0.73 1.97
CA LEU A 75 14.56 0.83 2.12
C LEU A 75 15.27 0.55 0.80
N LYS A 76 14.84 -0.50 0.09
CA LYS A 76 15.54 -0.99 -1.10
C LYS A 76 15.20 -0.20 -2.37
N TYR A 77 14.00 0.36 -2.46
CA TYR A 77 13.52 1.09 -3.64
C TYR A 77 13.13 2.53 -3.27
N PRO A 78 14.11 3.36 -2.86
CA PRO A 78 13.79 4.73 -2.37
C PRO A 78 13.23 5.65 -3.45
N ASP A 79 13.42 5.31 -4.74
CA ASP A 79 12.92 6.12 -5.84
C ASP A 79 11.45 5.81 -6.19
N LEU A 80 10.89 4.76 -5.60
CA LEU A 80 9.51 4.36 -5.80
C LEU A 80 8.68 4.73 -4.56
N GLN A 81 7.48 5.23 -4.80
CA GLN A 81 6.54 5.55 -3.73
C GLN A 81 5.50 4.44 -3.63
N LEU A 82 5.40 3.79 -2.48
CA LEU A 82 4.38 2.76 -2.23
C LEU A 82 3.16 3.40 -1.58
N LYS A 83 2.00 3.24 -2.22
CA LYS A 83 0.72 3.68 -1.69
C LYS A 83 -0.16 2.46 -1.43
N VAL A 84 -0.47 2.23 -0.16
CA VAL A 84 -1.41 1.18 0.24
C VAL A 84 -2.78 1.82 0.32
N VAL A 85 -3.70 1.37 -0.52
CA VAL A 85 -4.99 2.04 -0.72
C VAL A 85 -6.16 1.10 -0.43
N LYS A 86 -7.29 1.69 -0.06
CA LYS A 86 -8.56 0.98 0.09
C LYS A 86 -9.71 1.88 -0.33
N LYS A 87 -10.88 1.28 -0.51
CA LYS A 87 -12.11 2.05 -0.69
C LYS A 87 -12.32 2.93 0.53
N SER A 88 -12.55 4.22 0.28
CA SER A 88 -12.66 5.19 1.37
C SER A 88 -14.05 5.17 1.99
N PRO A 89 -14.14 5.28 3.32
CA PRO A 89 -15.44 5.51 3.96
C PRO A 89 -16.08 6.80 3.43
N LYS A 90 -17.40 6.80 3.33
CA LYS A 90 -18.15 7.92 2.75
C LYS A 90 -17.87 9.26 3.43
N TRP A 91 -17.66 9.24 4.77
CA TRP A 91 -17.43 10.47 5.52
C TRP A 91 -16.12 11.20 5.15
N THR A 92 -15.19 10.53 4.45
CA THR A 92 -13.92 11.16 4.02
C THR A 92 -14.10 12.04 2.79
N GLY A 93 -15.18 11.86 2.03
CA GLY A 93 -15.41 12.57 0.77
C GLY A 93 -14.55 12.08 -0.39
N LYS A 94 -13.78 11.01 -0.20
CA LYS A 94 -12.91 10.43 -1.23
C LYS A 94 -13.44 9.09 -1.68
N GLU A 95 -13.15 8.71 -2.93
CA GLU A 95 -13.48 7.39 -3.46
C GLU A 95 -12.49 6.34 -2.98
N TRP A 96 -11.20 6.65 -3.05
CA TRP A 96 -10.10 5.81 -2.58
C TRP A 96 -9.20 6.61 -1.66
N ILE A 97 -8.59 5.93 -0.69
CA ILE A 97 -7.74 6.59 0.30
C ILE A 97 -6.56 5.71 0.67
N GLU A 98 -5.41 6.31 0.93
CA GLU A 98 -4.28 5.58 1.50
C GLU A 98 -4.58 5.24 2.96
N LEU A 99 -4.16 4.05 3.39
CA LEU A 99 -4.38 3.60 4.77
C LEU A 99 -3.77 4.57 5.78
N GLN A 100 -2.59 5.11 5.47
CA GLN A 100 -1.92 6.06 6.36
C GLN A 100 -2.73 7.36 6.51
N GLU A 101 -3.24 7.88 5.42
CA GLU A 101 -4.08 9.06 5.43
C GLU A 101 -5.36 8.84 6.24
N LEU A 102 -5.99 7.69 6.05
CA LEU A 102 -7.21 7.34 6.79
C LEU A 102 -6.94 7.27 8.30
N LYS A 103 -5.83 6.68 8.71
CA LYS A 103 -5.44 6.63 10.13
C LYS A 103 -5.28 8.04 10.70
N GLU A 104 -4.67 8.93 9.96
CA GLU A 104 -4.49 10.32 10.39
C GLU A 104 -5.83 11.05 10.51
N MET A 105 -6.74 10.86 9.56
CA MET A 105 -8.09 11.45 9.59
C MET A 105 -8.89 10.93 10.78
N ILE A 106 -8.82 9.64 11.07
CA ILE A 106 -9.49 9.05 12.23
C ILE A 106 -8.94 9.61 13.52
N ARG A 107 -7.62 9.76 13.63
CA ARG A 107 -6.97 10.36 14.79
C ARG A 107 -7.45 11.79 15.03
N GLU A 108 -7.50 12.60 14.00
CA GLU A 108 -7.98 13.98 14.09
C GLU A 108 -9.46 14.03 14.50
N ARG A 109 -10.28 13.15 13.93
CA ARG A 109 -11.70 13.05 14.26
C ARG A 109 -11.91 12.70 15.73
N ASN A 110 -11.11 11.77 16.25
CA ASN A 110 -11.17 11.36 17.67
C ASN A 110 -10.72 12.48 18.61
N LYS A 111 -9.71 13.25 18.23
CA LYS A 111 -9.28 14.42 18.98
C LYS A 111 -10.40 15.45 19.10
N LYS A 112 -11.08 15.73 18.00
CA LYS A 112 -12.21 16.68 17.99
C LYS A 112 -13.35 16.21 18.87
N LYS A 113 -13.69 14.91 18.83
CA LYS A 113 -14.73 14.32 19.69
C LYS A 113 -14.38 14.50 21.17
N LYS A 114 -13.14 14.20 21.56
CA LYS A 114 -12.68 14.35 22.95
C LYS A 114 -12.75 15.80 23.40
N LEU A 115 -12.36 16.74 22.55
CA LEU A 115 -12.42 18.16 22.86
C LEU A 115 -13.86 18.62 23.08
N LEU A 116 -14.78 18.21 22.20
CA LEU A 116 -16.20 18.55 22.34
C LEU A 116 -16.81 18.01 23.65
N GLN A 117 -16.43 16.77 24.04
CA GLN A 117 -16.89 16.18 25.29
C GLN A 117 -16.43 16.97 26.52
N LYS A 118 -15.22 17.53 26.47
CA LYS A 118 -14.68 18.35 27.57
C LYS A 118 -15.40 19.69 27.73
N LEU A 119 -16.07 20.17 26.67
CA LEU A 119 -16.79 21.44 26.68
C LEU A 119 -18.22 21.31 27.18
N GLN A 120 -18.71 20.09 27.42
CA GLN A 120 -20.07 19.83 27.92
C GLN A 120 -20.11 19.77 29.43
#